data_59e7cfb3182d0b7d139201e998c0c92e
#
_entry.id   59e7cfb3182d0b7d139201e998c0c92e
#
_cell.length_a   1.000
_cell.length_b   1.000
_cell.length_c   1.000
_cell.angle_alpha   90.00
_cell.angle_beta   90.00
_cell.angle_gamma   90.00
#
_symmetry.space_group_name_H-M   'P 1'
#
loop_
_entity.id
_entity.type
_entity.pdbx_description
1 polymer ?
#
loop_
_entity_poly.entity_id
_entity_poly.type
_entity_poly.pdbx_seq_one_letter_code
_entity_poly.pdbx_strand_id
1 'polypeptide(L)'
;MHWEQKVAFAALSDIGFRRRNNQDSYCIQIAPDPESWERDGHLFLVADGMGGHAVGELASKMAADTVPHAYTKLSDESVQGALQKALETGNAAIFERGELNREFTRMGTTCTTLVLGPQGAVVGHVGDSRCYRIRRGRIDQLTFDHSLQWELLRQGVMSPEEILRTEPRNVITRSLGPNPSVEVDVEGPHTVESHDVYLLCSDGLTGQVPDPEIGALAANLTPAEACRALVNLANLRGGPDNITVVIARVGPGGGPEESPVSETASPVSTRAWFRPGELAGAIGIAGGFLLGLLLLSTDYGVAGHLLMAAANVCLGVLLLLWLRRRRREQELASQIPSMVKGGPYRSATCGLSNQFLSDLSTLQATVQRTAQEDGWLVDWAHYQAVREQA
;
A
#
# COMPACT_ATOMS: atom_id res chain seq x y z
N MET A 1 -30.18 -11.35 7.87
CA MET A 1 -29.02 -10.52 8.19
C MET A 1 -29.04 -9.37 7.19
N HIS A 2 -29.19 -8.13 7.63
CA HIS A 2 -29.22 -7.01 6.71
C HIS A 2 -27.85 -6.91 6.00
N TRP A 3 -27.85 -6.77 4.69
CA TRP A 3 -26.66 -6.62 3.83
C TRP A 3 -25.82 -5.38 4.22
N GLU A 4 -26.45 -4.32 4.77
CA GLU A 4 -25.82 -3.10 5.32
C GLU A 4 -24.80 -3.41 6.43
N GLN A 5 -24.98 -4.52 7.16
CA GLN A 5 -24.07 -4.95 8.22
C GLN A 5 -22.84 -5.71 7.73
N LYS A 6 -22.70 -5.92 6.41
CA LYS A 6 -21.60 -6.68 5.83
C LYS A 6 -20.32 -5.87 5.65
N VAL A 7 -20.39 -4.53 5.65
CA VAL A 7 -19.23 -3.66 5.47
C VAL A 7 -19.22 -2.56 6.53
N ALA A 8 -18.14 -2.55 7.35
CA ALA A 8 -17.82 -1.43 8.22
C ALA A 8 -16.82 -0.52 7.51
N PHE A 9 -17.06 0.79 7.50
CA PHE A 9 -16.21 1.71 6.76
C PHE A 9 -15.93 3.01 7.52
N ALA A 10 -14.87 3.69 7.14
CA ALA A 10 -14.54 5.04 7.59
C ALA A 10 -13.69 5.74 6.54
N ALA A 11 -13.70 7.07 6.59
CA ALA A 11 -12.80 7.89 5.82
C ALA A 11 -12.26 9.04 6.66
N LEU A 12 -11.05 9.50 6.34
CA LEU A 12 -10.46 10.70 6.90
C LEU A 12 -9.60 11.35 5.82
N SER A 13 -9.77 12.66 5.65
CA SER A 13 -8.95 13.49 4.79
C SER A 13 -8.37 14.63 5.62
N ASP A 14 -7.07 14.87 5.49
CA ASP A 14 -6.32 15.88 6.24
C ASP A 14 -5.44 16.69 5.29
N ILE A 15 -5.32 17.98 5.59
CA ILE A 15 -4.55 18.92 4.75
C ILE A 15 -3.03 18.66 4.80
N GLY A 16 -2.55 17.93 5.82
CA GLY A 16 -1.12 17.82 6.10
C GLY A 16 -0.51 19.08 6.73
N PHE A 17 0.82 19.09 6.91
CA PHE A 17 1.50 20.21 7.57
C PHE A 17 2.14 21.21 6.62
N ARG A 18 2.25 20.90 5.33
CA ARG A 18 2.94 21.72 4.33
C ARG A 18 2.02 22.39 3.31
N ARG A 19 0.84 21.88 3.12
CA ARG A 19 -0.15 22.41 2.17
C ARG A 19 -1.02 23.49 2.82
N ARG A 20 -1.57 24.37 2.01
CA ARG A 20 -2.51 25.43 2.47
C ARG A 20 -3.97 25.06 2.23
N ASN A 21 -4.21 24.23 1.23
CA ASN A 21 -5.53 23.75 0.84
C ASN A 21 -5.50 22.24 0.76
N ASN A 22 -6.62 21.61 1.04
CA ASN A 22 -6.81 20.19 0.78
C ASN A 22 -7.37 20.03 -0.64
N GLN A 23 -6.58 19.42 -1.52
CA GLN A 23 -6.97 19.16 -2.91
C GLN A 23 -7.44 17.71 -3.11
N ASP A 24 -7.40 16.90 -2.06
CA ASP A 24 -7.98 15.57 -2.06
C ASP A 24 -9.49 15.61 -1.90
N SER A 25 -10.16 14.67 -2.52
CA SER A 25 -11.58 14.41 -2.33
C SER A 25 -11.84 12.91 -2.22
N TYR A 26 -12.90 12.54 -1.53
CA TYR A 26 -13.34 11.15 -1.49
C TYR A 26 -14.86 11.06 -1.58
N CYS A 27 -15.36 9.89 -1.98
CA CYS A 27 -16.78 9.58 -1.96
C CYS A 27 -17.00 8.17 -1.41
N ILE A 28 -18.04 8.01 -0.61
CA ILE A 28 -18.54 6.71 -0.14
C ILE A 28 -20.02 6.67 -0.46
N GLN A 29 -20.40 5.73 -1.31
CA GLN A 29 -21.78 5.48 -1.67
C GLN A 29 -22.16 4.06 -1.27
N ILE A 30 -22.95 3.96 -0.22
CA ILE A 30 -23.46 2.67 0.27
C ILE A 30 -24.80 2.41 -0.38
N ALA A 31 -25.00 1.24 -0.95
CA ALA A 31 -26.27 0.82 -1.51
C ALA A 31 -27.37 0.92 -0.43
N PRO A 32 -28.48 1.62 -0.70
CA PRO A 32 -29.50 1.90 0.33
C PRO A 32 -30.41 0.71 0.65
N ASP A 33 -30.44 -0.28 -0.23
CA ASP A 33 -31.32 -1.44 -0.14
C ASP A 33 -30.69 -2.67 -0.82
N PRO A 34 -31.24 -3.89 -0.61
CA PRO A 34 -30.72 -5.12 -1.20
C PRO A 34 -30.72 -5.13 -2.74
N GLU A 35 -31.69 -4.48 -3.38
CA GLU A 35 -31.77 -4.42 -4.84
C GLU A 35 -30.62 -3.57 -5.39
N SER A 36 -30.37 -2.41 -4.81
CA SER A 36 -29.22 -1.55 -5.15
C SER A 36 -27.89 -2.25 -4.87
N TRP A 37 -27.81 -3.06 -3.80
CA TRP A 37 -26.62 -3.87 -3.52
C TRP A 37 -26.37 -4.93 -4.60
N GLU A 38 -27.39 -5.65 -5.01
CA GLU A 38 -27.23 -6.68 -6.04
C GLU A 38 -26.88 -6.09 -7.41
N ARG A 39 -27.34 -4.87 -7.69
CA ARG A 39 -27.13 -4.18 -8.97
C ARG A 39 -25.82 -3.39 -9.01
N ASP A 40 -25.58 -2.53 -8.01
CA ASP A 40 -24.52 -1.51 -8.03
C ASP A 40 -23.38 -1.79 -7.03
N GLY A 41 -23.67 -2.53 -5.94
CA GLY A 41 -22.72 -2.71 -4.83
C GLY A 41 -22.52 -1.45 -4.00
N HIS A 42 -21.45 -1.44 -3.18
CA HIS A 42 -20.94 -0.27 -2.45
C HIS A 42 -19.76 0.33 -3.21
N LEU A 43 -19.77 1.64 -3.38
CA LEU A 43 -18.71 2.36 -4.07
C LEU A 43 -17.90 3.22 -3.09
N PHE A 44 -16.57 3.14 -3.20
CA PHE A 44 -15.60 3.94 -2.47
C PHE A 44 -14.65 4.58 -3.47
N LEU A 45 -14.33 5.87 -3.30
CA LEU A 45 -13.51 6.63 -4.23
C LEU A 45 -12.55 7.55 -3.47
N VAL A 46 -11.31 7.65 -3.94
CA VAL A 46 -10.33 8.68 -3.56
C VAL A 46 -9.83 9.35 -4.83
N ALA A 47 -9.71 10.67 -4.78
CA ALA A 47 -9.24 11.52 -5.86
C ALA A 47 -8.26 12.55 -5.30
N ASP A 48 -7.04 12.61 -5.82
CA ASP A 48 -5.99 13.57 -5.46
C ASP A 48 -5.87 14.61 -6.58
N GLY A 49 -6.18 15.85 -6.25
CA GLY A 49 -6.29 16.94 -7.20
C GLY A 49 -4.95 17.61 -7.48
N MET A 50 -4.64 17.81 -8.76
CA MET A 50 -3.43 18.47 -9.22
C MET A 50 -3.74 19.68 -10.10
N GLY A 51 -2.81 20.65 -10.16
CA GLY A 51 -2.93 21.83 -11.02
C GLY A 51 -2.74 23.16 -10.30
N GLY A 52 -2.34 23.14 -9.04
CA GLY A 52 -2.04 24.31 -8.22
C GLY A 52 -3.30 25.02 -7.68
N HIS A 53 -3.25 25.49 -6.41
CA HIS A 53 -4.31 26.23 -5.72
C HIS A 53 -5.72 25.59 -5.83
N ALA A 54 -6.76 26.37 -6.10
CA ALA A 54 -8.15 25.91 -6.15
C ALA A 54 -8.49 24.99 -7.35
N VAL A 55 -7.59 24.81 -8.29
CA VAL A 55 -7.84 24.09 -9.54
C VAL A 55 -7.85 22.58 -9.31
N GLY A 56 -6.88 22.09 -8.53
CA GLY A 56 -6.83 20.67 -8.14
C GLY A 56 -8.00 20.26 -7.25
N GLU A 57 -8.36 21.11 -6.27
CA GLU A 57 -9.52 20.90 -5.40
C GLU A 57 -10.83 20.78 -6.23
N LEU A 58 -11.00 21.62 -7.24
CA LEU A 58 -12.16 21.55 -8.13
C LEU A 58 -12.17 20.23 -8.92
N ALA A 59 -11.01 19.82 -9.45
CA ALA A 59 -10.91 18.60 -10.26
C ALA A 59 -11.22 17.34 -9.44
N SER A 60 -10.64 17.21 -8.25
CA SER A 60 -10.89 16.06 -7.37
C SER A 60 -12.34 16.00 -6.90
N LYS A 61 -12.94 17.16 -6.56
CA LYS A 61 -14.34 17.25 -6.20
C LYS A 61 -15.25 16.86 -7.36
N MET A 62 -14.96 17.34 -8.58
CA MET A 62 -15.73 16.95 -9.78
C MET A 62 -15.64 15.45 -10.03
N ALA A 63 -14.47 14.81 -9.86
CA ALA A 63 -14.35 13.36 -9.96
C ALA A 63 -15.20 12.65 -8.90
N ALA A 64 -15.12 13.08 -7.63
CA ALA A 64 -15.85 12.50 -6.51
C ALA A 64 -17.39 12.65 -6.65
N ASP A 65 -17.86 13.68 -7.33
CA ASP A 65 -19.30 13.91 -7.60
C ASP A 65 -19.76 13.18 -8.88
N THR A 66 -18.99 13.28 -9.97
CA THR A 66 -19.41 12.81 -11.30
C THR A 66 -19.29 11.29 -11.48
N VAL A 67 -18.18 10.69 -10.99
CA VAL A 67 -17.91 9.25 -11.21
C VAL A 67 -18.97 8.37 -10.53
N PRO A 68 -19.32 8.55 -9.24
CA PRO A 68 -20.36 7.74 -8.60
C PRO A 68 -21.74 7.94 -9.25
N HIS A 69 -22.07 9.18 -9.63
CA HIS A 69 -23.32 9.48 -10.30
C HIS A 69 -23.44 8.86 -11.70
N ALA A 70 -22.35 8.88 -12.50
CA ALA A 70 -22.31 8.22 -13.79
C ALA A 70 -22.40 6.72 -13.64
N TYR A 71 -21.70 6.12 -12.67
CA TYR A 71 -21.70 4.68 -12.39
C TYR A 71 -23.11 4.16 -12.12
N THR A 72 -23.87 4.80 -11.25
CA THR A 72 -25.24 4.38 -10.90
C THR A 72 -26.24 4.50 -12.06
N LYS A 73 -25.94 5.32 -13.07
CA LYS A 73 -26.78 5.41 -14.29
C LYS A 73 -26.50 4.33 -15.32
N LEU A 74 -25.42 3.59 -15.17
CA LEU A 74 -24.96 2.55 -16.09
C LEU A 74 -25.30 1.14 -15.59
N SER A 75 -26.38 1.01 -14.84
CA SER A 75 -26.81 -0.23 -14.15
C SER A 75 -27.10 -1.41 -15.07
N ASP A 76 -27.30 -1.19 -16.37
CA ASP A 76 -27.52 -2.26 -17.36
C ASP A 76 -26.21 -2.90 -17.88
N GLU A 77 -25.06 -2.38 -17.46
CA GLU A 77 -23.76 -2.86 -17.87
C GLU A 77 -23.11 -3.78 -16.82
N SER A 78 -22.03 -4.45 -17.20
CA SER A 78 -21.19 -5.13 -16.22
C SER A 78 -20.54 -4.09 -15.30
N VAL A 79 -20.27 -4.44 -14.04
CA VAL A 79 -19.61 -3.54 -13.07
C VAL A 79 -18.31 -2.94 -13.62
N GLN A 80 -17.52 -3.75 -14.34
CA GLN A 80 -16.27 -3.30 -14.98
C GLN A 80 -16.55 -2.27 -16.08
N GLY A 81 -17.52 -2.54 -16.97
CA GLY A 81 -17.89 -1.64 -18.07
C GLY A 81 -18.50 -0.33 -17.56
N ALA A 82 -19.38 -0.41 -16.56
CA ALA A 82 -19.97 0.75 -15.91
C ALA A 82 -18.91 1.62 -15.23
N LEU A 83 -17.95 1.00 -14.52
CA LEU A 83 -16.88 1.72 -13.83
C LEU A 83 -15.93 2.40 -14.81
N GLN A 84 -15.54 1.70 -15.89
CA GLN A 84 -14.72 2.30 -16.96
C GLN A 84 -15.40 3.54 -17.56
N LYS A 85 -16.65 3.42 -17.98
CA LYS A 85 -17.41 4.54 -18.56
C LYS A 85 -17.66 5.67 -17.59
N ALA A 86 -17.85 5.38 -16.31
CA ALA A 86 -18.01 6.38 -15.28
C ALA A 86 -16.74 7.22 -15.10
N LEU A 87 -15.56 6.60 -15.09
CA LEU A 87 -14.28 7.29 -15.03
C LEU A 87 -14.00 8.11 -16.30
N GLU A 88 -14.31 7.57 -17.48
CA GLU A 88 -14.25 8.30 -18.75
C GLU A 88 -15.20 9.52 -18.76
N THR A 89 -16.40 9.39 -18.19
CA THR A 89 -17.36 10.50 -18.02
C THR A 89 -16.81 11.56 -17.07
N GLY A 90 -16.20 11.14 -15.96
CA GLY A 90 -15.51 12.05 -15.04
C GLY A 90 -14.37 12.81 -15.73
N ASN A 91 -13.57 12.11 -16.55
CA ASN A 91 -12.53 12.74 -17.36
C ASN A 91 -13.09 13.80 -18.31
N ALA A 92 -14.13 13.47 -19.06
CA ALA A 92 -14.74 14.39 -20.03
C ALA A 92 -15.28 15.66 -19.32
N ALA A 93 -15.96 15.51 -18.19
CA ALA A 93 -16.49 16.64 -17.42
C ALA A 93 -15.39 17.59 -16.91
N ILE A 94 -14.27 17.01 -16.41
CA ILE A 94 -13.12 17.80 -15.94
C ILE A 94 -12.41 18.48 -17.10
N PHE A 95 -12.19 17.75 -18.20
CA PHE A 95 -11.59 18.31 -19.41
C PHE A 95 -12.40 19.48 -19.97
N GLU A 96 -13.70 19.31 -20.16
CA GLU A 96 -14.60 20.37 -20.64
C GLU A 96 -14.56 21.60 -19.72
N ARG A 97 -14.52 21.38 -18.40
CA ARG A 97 -14.40 22.46 -17.43
C ARG A 97 -13.09 23.23 -17.56
N GLY A 98 -11.99 22.51 -17.83
CA GLY A 98 -10.66 23.08 -18.08
C GLY A 98 -10.60 23.94 -19.36
N GLU A 99 -11.31 23.52 -20.41
CA GLU A 99 -11.36 24.25 -21.69
C GLU A 99 -12.20 25.55 -21.61
N LEU A 100 -13.18 25.60 -20.72
CA LEU A 100 -14.03 26.77 -20.56
C LEU A 100 -13.33 27.99 -19.92
N ASN A 101 -12.24 27.77 -19.19
CA ASN A 101 -11.52 28.85 -18.52
C ASN A 101 -9.99 28.60 -18.55
N ARG A 102 -9.24 29.58 -19.06
CA ARG A 102 -7.77 29.52 -19.12
C ARG A 102 -7.11 29.33 -17.75
N GLU A 103 -7.73 29.79 -16.67
CA GLU A 103 -7.24 29.59 -15.31
C GLU A 103 -7.34 28.12 -14.86
N PHE A 104 -8.21 27.33 -15.47
CA PHE A 104 -8.42 25.92 -15.21
C PHE A 104 -7.73 25.01 -16.22
N THR A 105 -6.99 25.59 -17.15
CA THR A 105 -6.23 24.82 -18.16
C THR A 105 -5.31 23.80 -17.47
N ARG A 106 -5.40 22.53 -17.91
CA ARG A 106 -4.67 21.39 -17.34
C ARG A 106 -5.04 21.03 -15.89
N MET A 107 -6.24 21.43 -15.45
CA MET A 107 -6.74 20.85 -14.20
C MET A 107 -6.82 19.33 -14.32
N GLY A 108 -6.48 18.65 -13.26
CA GLY A 108 -6.51 17.19 -13.25
C GLY A 108 -6.60 16.61 -11.86
N THR A 109 -6.88 15.32 -11.81
CA THR A 109 -6.96 14.58 -10.56
C THR A 109 -6.66 13.11 -10.81
N THR A 110 -6.11 12.42 -9.82
CA THR A 110 -6.18 10.96 -9.78
C THR A 110 -7.62 10.52 -9.55
N CYS A 111 -7.93 9.29 -9.81
CA CYS A 111 -9.18 8.69 -9.38
C CYS A 111 -8.99 7.20 -9.17
N THR A 112 -9.11 6.75 -7.94
CA THR A 112 -9.09 5.33 -7.56
C THR A 112 -10.43 4.99 -6.95
N THR A 113 -11.15 4.06 -7.57
CA THR A 113 -12.50 3.68 -7.19
C THR A 113 -12.56 2.18 -6.93
N LEU A 114 -13.18 1.78 -5.83
CA LEU A 114 -13.48 0.41 -5.46
C LEU A 114 -14.99 0.20 -5.45
N VAL A 115 -15.46 -0.82 -6.13
CA VAL A 115 -16.84 -1.32 -6.01
C VAL A 115 -16.79 -2.68 -5.32
N LEU A 116 -17.48 -2.79 -4.17
CA LEU A 116 -17.73 -4.06 -3.48
C LEU A 116 -19.16 -4.49 -3.78
N GLY A 117 -19.32 -5.58 -4.47
CA GLY A 117 -20.63 -6.13 -4.87
C GLY A 117 -20.70 -7.64 -4.78
N PRO A 118 -21.85 -8.24 -5.18
CA PRO A 118 -22.05 -9.69 -5.11
C PRO A 118 -21.04 -10.50 -5.92
N GLN A 119 -20.52 -9.92 -7.00
CA GLN A 119 -19.54 -10.57 -7.89
C GLN A 119 -18.10 -10.48 -7.37
N GLY A 120 -17.86 -9.67 -6.33
CA GLY A 120 -16.54 -9.44 -5.78
C GLY A 120 -16.16 -7.97 -5.72
N ALA A 121 -14.86 -7.70 -5.63
CA ALA A 121 -14.27 -6.37 -5.61
C ALA A 121 -13.76 -6.00 -7.01
N VAL A 122 -14.22 -4.88 -7.55
CA VAL A 122 -13.75 -4.32 -8.82
C VAL A 122 -13.10 -2.96 -8.54
N VAL A 123 -11.93 -2.73 -9.12
CA VAL A 123 -11.17 -1.49 -8.96
C VAL A 123 -11.05 -0.79 -10.30
N GLY A 124 -11.46 0.48 -10.36
CA GLY A 124 -11.19 1.37 -11.49
C GLY A 124 -10.16 2.41 -11.08
N HIS A 125 -9.16 2.67 -11.94
CA HIS A 125 -8.00 3.42 -11.49
C HIS A 125 -7.37 4.28 -12.60
N VAL A 126 -7.04 5.53 -12.23
CA VAL A 126 -6.19 6.46 -13.00
C VAL A 126 -5.37 7.30 -12.01
N GLY A 127 -4.05 7.28 -12.11
CA GLY A 127 -3.14 8.08 -11.28
C GLY A 127 -2.20 7.25 -10.42
N ASP A 128 -1.79 7.77 -9.28
CA ASP A 128 -0.89 7.14 -8.30
C ASP A 128 -1.48 7.04 -6.88
N SER A 129 -2.74 7.41 -6.71
CA SER A 129 -3.53 7.00 -5.54
C SER A 129 -3.72 5.49 -5.57
N ARG A 130 -3.78 4.84 -4.43
CA ARG A 130 -3.72 3.38 -4.39
C ARG A 130 -4.94 2.74 -3.77
N CYS A 131 -5.24 1.51 -4.23
CA CYS A 131 -6.17 0.59 -3.59
C CYS A 131 -5.41 -0.66 -3.12
N TYR A 132 -5.60 -1.01 -1.85
CA TYR A 132 -5.02 -2.20 -1.22
C TYR A 132 -6.11 -3.16 -0.76
N ARG A 133 -5.76 -4.45 -0.75
CA ARG A 133 -6.47 -5.49 0.00
C ARG A 133 -5.58 -6.01 1.11
N ILE A 134 -6.08 -6.06 2.32
CA ILE A 134 -5.41 -6.67 3.47
C ILE A 134 -6.18 -7.93 3.85
N ARG A 135 -5.49 -9.07 3.82
CA ARG A 135 -6.04 -10.41 4.08
C ARG A 135 -5.00 -11.29 4.73
N ARG A 136 -5.35 -11.95 5.85
CA ARG A 136 -4.52 -12.97 6.52
C ARG A 136 -3.08 -12.51 6.78
N GLY A 137 -2.89 -11.29 7.27
CA GLY A 137 -1.57 -10.73 7.57
C GLY A 137 -0.74 -10.34 6.36
N ARG A 138 -1.37 -10.17 5.19
CA ARG A 138 -0.74 -9.71 3.96
C ARG A 138 -1.47 -8.49 3.42
N ILE A 139 -0.72 -7.51 2.94
CA ILE A 139 -1.21 -6.36 2.19
C ILE A 139 -0.83 -6.53 0.71
N ASP A 140 -1.82 -6.40 -0.16
CA ASP A 140 -1.72 -6.52 -1.60
C ASP A 140 -2.16 -5.20 -2.25
N GLN A 141 -1.28 -4.55 -3.02
CA GLN A 141 -1.64 -3.39 -3.83
C GLN A 141 -2.34 -3.87 -5.11
N LEU A 142 -3.60 -3.46 -5.30
CA LEU A 142 -4.44 -3.85 -6.43
C LEU A 142 -4.35 -2.89 -7.62
N THR A 143 -3.79 -1.69 -7.45
CA THR A 143 -3.60 -0.67 -8.48
C THR A 143 -2.16 -0.61 -8.96
N PHE A 144 -1.96 -0.29 -10.25
CA PHE A 144 -0.65 0.03 -10.81
C PHE A 144 -0.50 1.55 -10.83
N ASP A 145 0.53 2.10 -10.16
CA ASP A 145 0.73 3.54 -10.13
C ASP A 145 1.08 4.08 -11.52
N HIS A 146 0.29 5.02 -12.04
CA HIS A 146 0.60 5.73 -13.27
C HIS A 146 1.61 6.85 -12.99
N SER A 147 2.80 6.46 -12.61
CA SER A 147 3.94 7.34 -12.36
C SER A 147 5.11 7.00 -13.27
N LEU A 148 5.95 8.00 -13.53
CA LEU A 148 7.12 7.84 -14.41
C LEU A 148 8.02 6.69 -13.96
N GLN A 149 8.21 6.54 -12.64
CA GLN A 149 9.05 5.49 -12.08
C GLN A 149 8.49 4.09 -12.36
N TRP A 150 7.19 3.88 -12.19
CA TRP A 150 6.55 2.61 -12.47
C TRP A 150 6.51 2.28 -13.96
N GLU A 151 6.32 3.30 -14.81
CA GLU A 151 6.39 3.12 -16.28
C GLU A 151 7.79 2.73 -16.74
N LEU A 152 8.85 3.37 -16.23
CA LEU A 152 10.24 3.03 -16.55
C LEU A 152 10.61 1.61 -16.07
N LEU A 153 10.09 1.20 -14.92
CA LEU A 153 10.23 -0.15 -14.40
C LEU A 153 9.53 -1.15 -15.32
N ARG A 154 8.29 -0.85 -15.73
CA ARG A 154 7.50 -1.70 -16.63
C ARG A 154 8.17 -1.90 -17.98
N GLN A 155 8.79 -0.86 -18.50
CA GLN A 155 9.52 -0.89 -19.77
C GLN A 155 10.90 -1.55 -19.65
N GLY A 156 11.35 -1.89 -18.45
CA GLY A 156 12.68 -2.46 -18.20
C GLY A 156 13.83 -1.50 -18.46
N VAL A 157 13.54 -0.19 -18.53
CA VAL A 157 14.54 0.87 -18.75
C VAL A 157 15.38 1.09 -17.51
N MET A 158 14.79 0.91 -16.33
CA MET A 158 15.45 1.03 -15.04
C MET A 158 15.26 -0.23 -14.18
N SER A 159 16.28 -0.55 -13.40
CA SER A 159 16.16 -1.56 -12.35
C SER A 159 15.43 -1.00 -11.11
N PRO A 160 14.86 -1.87 -10.25
CA PRO A 160 14.25 -1.42 -8.99
C PRO A 160 15.20 -0.65 -8.08
N GLU A 161 16.48 -0.98 -8.11
CA GLU A 161 17.51 -0.31 -7.30
C GLU A 161 17.81 1.11 -7.81
N GLU A 162 17.79 1.29 -9.14
CA GLU A 162 17.97 2.60 -9.77
C GLU A 162 16.78 3.51 -9.52
N ILE A 163 15.55 2.99 -9.60
CA ILE A 163 14.31 3.72 -9.34
C ILE A 163 14.26 4.30 -7.93
N LEU A 164 14.68 3.50 -6.92
CA LEU A 164 14.70 3.96 -5.53
C LEU A 164 15.64 5.17 -5.30
N ARG A 165 16.59 5.40 -6.21
CA ARG A 165 17.54 6.52 -6.17
C ARG A 165 17.18 7.68 -7.08
N THR A 166 16.17 7.52 -7.92
CA THR A 166 15.82 8.50 -8.96
C THR A 166 14.80 9.50 -8.43
N GLU A 167 15.09 10.76 -8.59
CA GLU A 167 14.18 11.89 -8.38
C GLU A 167 13.83 12.52 -9.75
N PRO A 168 12.63 13.07 -9.93
CA PRO A 168 11.53 13.24 -8.98
C PRO A 168 10.63 12.00 -8.86
N ARG A 169 10.09 11.76 -7.65
CA ARG A 169 9.27 10.56 -7.35
C ARG A 169 7.80 10.70 -7.75
N ASN A 170 7.26 11.91 -7.74
CA ASN A 170 5.83 12.20 -7.88
C ASN A 170 5.52 12.78 -9.27
N VAL A 171 5.99 12.12 -10.35
CA VAL A 171 5.63 12.51 -11.72
C VAL A 171 4.54 11.59 -12.23
N ILE A 172 3.30 12.06 -12.17
CA ILE A 172 2.13 11.34 -12.67
C ILE A 172 2.12 11.34 -14.19
N THR A 173 1.96 10.18 -14.80
CA THR A 173 1.91 10.01 -16.25
C THR A 173 0.49 9.97 -16.81
N ARG A 174 -0.52 9.70 -15.95
CA ARG A 174 -1.92 9.55 -16.31
C ARG A 174 -2.83 10.12 -15.22
N SER A 175 -3.77 10.98 -15.61
CA SER A 175 -4.76 11.60 -14.70
C SER A 175 -6.04 11.94 -15.44
N LEU A 176 -7.14 12.12 -14.74
CA LEU A 176 -8.37 12.64 -15.30
C LEU A 176 -8.24 14.15 -15.57
N GLY A 177 -8.74 14.63 -16.68
CA GLY A 177 -8.95 16.03 -17.00
C GLY A 177 -7.98 16.69 -17.96
N PRO A 178 -6.65 16.46 -17.96
CA PRO A 178 -5.72 17.17 -18.84
C PRO A 178 -5.90 16.87 -20.34
N ASN A 179 -6.47 15.72 -20.67
CA ASN A 179 -6.67 15.27 -22.04
C ASN A 179 -8.15 14.91 -22.31
N PRO A 180 -8.63 15.01 -23.56
CA PRO A 180 -10.02 14.71 -23.90
C PRO A 180 -10.39 13.23 -23.68
N SER A 181 -9.42 12.34 -23.67
CA SER A 181 -9.59 10.91 -23.40
C SER A 181 -8.50 10.41 -22.44
N VAL A 182 -8.81 9.41 -21.66
CA VAL A 182 -7.90 8.77 -20.71
C VAL A 182 -8.03 7.25 -20.81
N GLU A 183 -6.93 6.54 -20.68
CA GLU A 183 -6.93 5.09 -20.53
C GLU A 183 -7.18 4.77 -19.05
N VAL A 184 -8.25 4.06 -18.78
CA VAL A 184 -8.67 3.64 -17.44
C VAL A 184 -8.24 2.20 -17.21
N ASP A 185 -7.56 1.94 -16.11
CA ASP A 185 -7.27 0.57 -15.69
C ASP A 185 -8.46 0.06 -14.86
N VAL A 186 -8.99 -1.11 -15.24
CA VAL A 186 -10.07 -1.80 -14.50
C VAL A 186 -9.60 -3.20 -14.15
N GLU A 187 -9.58 -3.49 -12.85
CA GLU A 187 -9.07 -4.73 -12.28
C GLU A 187 -10.17 -5.48 -11.52
N GLY A 188 -10.16 -6.79 -11.61
CA GLY A 188 -11.13 -7.66 -10.96
C GLY A 188 -12.15 -8.30 -11.92
N PRO A 189 -13.23 -8.94 -11.42
CA PRO A 189 -13.60 -9.01 -10.01
C PRO A 189 -12.63 -9.87 -9.19
N HIS A 190 -12.13 -9.33 -8.09
CA HIS A 190 -11.36 -10.09 -7.10
C HIS A 190 -12.33 -10.75 -6.11
N THR A 191 -12.04 -11.99 -5.73
CA THR A 191 -12.82 -12.66 -4.68
C THR A 191 -12.72 -11.89 -3.36
N VAL A 192 -13.86 -11.72 -2.69
CA VAL A 192 -13.99 -11.08 -1.38
C VAL A 192 -14.19 -12.16 -0.33
N GLU A 193 -13.42 -12.10 0.74
CA GLU A 193 -13.54 -13.00 1.89
C GLU A 193 -13.99 -12.23 3.14
N SER A 194 -14.56 -12.97 4.09
CA SER A 194 -14.88 -12.41 5.41
C SER A 194 -13.61 -11.87 6.07
N HIS A 195 -13.73 -10.72 6.71
CA HIS A 195 -12.63 -9.98 7.34
C HIS A 195 -11.59 -9.35 6.39
N ASP A 196 -11.81 -9.38 5.08
CA ASP A 196 -11.01 -8.56 4.18
C ASP A 196 -11.11 -7.09 4.56
N VAL A 197 -9.98 -6.40 4.47
CA VAL A 197 -9.94 -4.95 4.58
C VAL A 197 -9.46 -4.38 3.27
N TYR A 198 -10.25 -3.49 2.69
CA TYR A 198 -9.85 -2.67 1.54
C TYR A 198 -9.51 -1.28 2.03
N LEU A 199 -8.42 -0.73 1.49
CA LEU A 199 -7.94 0.61 1.82
C LEU A 199 -7.63 1.36 0.54
N LEU A 200 -8.24 2.53 0.36
CA LEU A 200 -7.90 3.49 -0.68
C LEU A 200 -7.19 4.68 -0.04
N CYS A 201 -6.18 5.22 -0.70
CA CYS A 201 -5.48 6.39 -0.19
C CYS A 201 -4.82 7.21 -1.30
N SER A 202 -4.61 8.51 -1.03
CA SER A 202 -3.73 9.38 -1.81
C SER A 202 -2.25 9.11 -1.52
N ASP A 203 -1.36 9.68 -2.33
CA ASP A 203 0.09 9.50 -2.23
C ASP A 203 0.69 10.10 -0.96
N GLY A 204 0.01 11.10 -0.35
CA GLY A 204 0.41 11.66 0.94
C GLY A 204 0.48 10.66 2.08
N LEU A 205 -0.30 9.57 2.02
CA LEU A 205 -0.14 8.44 2.94
C LEU A 205 1.08 7.59 2.58
N THR A 206 1.13 7.10 1.34
CA THR A 206 2.12 6.10 0.91
C THR A 206 3.53 6.67 0.78
N GLY A 207 3.65 7.98 0.64
CA GLY A 207 4.92 8.70 0.70
C GLY A 207 5.55 8.74 2.10
N GLN A 208 4.76 8.53 3.16
CA GLN A 208 5.19 8.64 4.56
C GLN A 208 5.09 7.32 5.33
N VAL A 209 4.16 6.45 4.96
CA VAL A 209 3.88 5.20 5.67
C VAL A 209 4.09 4.02 4.72
N PRO A 210 5.02 3.10 5.02
CA PRO A 210 5.27 1.92 4.18
C PRO A 210 4.10 0.92 4.25
N ASP A 211 3.91 0.17 3.15
CA ASP A 211 2.82 -0.81 3.01
C ASP A 211 2.66 -1.77 4.21
N PRO A 212 3.75 -2.38 4.79
CA PRO A 212 3.61 -3.25 5.96
C PRO A 212 2.97 -2.59 7.17
N GLU A 213 3.26 -1.32 7.41
CA GLU A 213 2.70 -0.55 8.52
C GLU A 213 1.24 -0.16 8.25
N ILE A 214 0.93 0.23 6.99
CA ILE A 214 -0.44 0.48 6.55
C ILE A 214 -1.28 -0.76 6.81
N GLY A 215 -0.80 -1.92 6.35
CA GLY A 215 -1.49 -3.19 6.54
C GLY A 215 -1.64 -3.59 8.00
N ALA A 216 -0.61 -3.38 8.83
CA ALA A 216 -0.63 -3.71 10.25
C ALA A 216 -1.70 -2.89 11.01
N LEU A 217 -1.77 -1.58 10.76
CA LEU A 217 -2.78 -0.70 11.39
C LEU A 217 -4.18 -1.02 10.88
N ALA A 218 -4.35 -1.16 9.57
CA ALA A 218 -5.66 -1.45 8.98
C ALA A 218 -6.22 -2.83 9.37
N ALA A 219 -5.36 -3.83 9.60
CA ALA A 219 -5.81 -5.17 10.04
C ALA A 219 -6.27 -5.20 11.49
N ASN A 220 -5.60 -4.47 12.40
CA ASN A 220 -5.76 -4.63 13.83
C ASN A 220 -6.67 -3.58 14.51
N LEU A 221 -6.94 -2.45 13.85
CA LEU A 221 -7.78 -1.37 14.37
C LEU A 221 -9.15 -1.37 13.68
N THR A 222 -10.16 -0.78 14.30
CA THR A 222 -11.42 -0.49 13.61
C THR A 222 -11.18 0.48 12.45
N PRO A 223 -12.02 0.53 11.39
CA PRO A 223 -11.81 1.43 10.26
C PRO A 223 -11.60 2.88 10.68
N ALA A 224 -12.36 3.39 11.65
CA ALA A 224 -12.24 4.77 12.12
C ALA A 224 -10.93 5.03 12.89
N GLU A 225 -10.49 4.08 13.71
CA GLU A 225 -9.21 4.16 14.43
C GLU A 225 -8.04 4.05 13.46
N ALA A 226 -8.11 3.13 12.49
CA ALA A 226 -7.07 2.93 11.48
C ALA A 226 -6.89 4.18 10.61
N CYS A 227 -7.98 4.81 10.14
CA CYS A 227 -7.90 6.08 9.40
C CYS A 227 -7.18 7.15 10.23
N ARG A 228 -7.57 7.34 11.50
CA ARG A 228 -6.92 8.33 12.39
C ARG A 228 -5.44 7.99 12.64
N ALA A 229 -5.13 6.74 12.92
CA ALA A 229 -3.76 6.32 13.20
C ALA A 229 -2.86 6.52 11.96
N LEU A 230 -3.32 6.16 10.77
CA LEU A 230 -2.58 6.31 9.52
C LEU A 230 -2.33 7.78 9.16
N VAL A 231 -3.36 8.61 9.22
CA VAL A 231 -3.24 10.06 8.93
C VAL A 231 -2.33 10.74 9.95
N ASN A 232 -2.49 10.45 11.24
CA ASN A 232 -1.62 11.00 12.28
C ASN A 232 -0.17 10.54 12.12
N LEU A 233 0.07 9.27 11.76
CA LEU A 233 1.41 8.75 11.53
C LEU A 233 2.08 9.43 10.33
N ALA A 234 1.35 9.64 9.23
CA ALA A 234 1.85 10.35 8.06
C ALA A 234 2.18 11.82 8.40
N ASN A 235 1.33 12.49 9.17
CA ASN A 235 1.56 13.85 9.65
C ASN A 235 2.79 13.92 10.57
N LEU A 236 2.93 13.02 11.54
CA LEU A 236 4.09 12.94 12.42
C LEU A 236 5.41 12.68 11.68
N ARG A 237 5.36 12.07 10.50
CA ARG A 237 6.51 11.89 9.61
C ARG A 237 6.73 13.05 8.64
N GLY A 238 6.04 14.15 8.85
CA GLY A 238 6.27 15.42 8.16
C GLY A 238 5.07 15.99 7.43
N GLY A 239 4.05 15.20 7.11
CA GLY A 239 2.81 15.64 6.45
C GLY A 239 3.05 16.57 5.24
N PRO A 240 3.88 16.18 4.25
CA PRO A 240 4.28 17.09 3.17
C PRO A 240 3.15 17.35 2.17
N ASP A 241 2.13 16.52 2.15
CA ASP A 241 0.99 16.57 1.25
C ASP A 241 -0.34 16.40 1.94
N ASN A 242 -1.43 16.55 1.20
CA ASN A 242 -2.77 16.16 1.61
C ASN A 242 -2.80 14.63 1.82
N ILE A 243 -3.53 14.16 2.82
CA ILE A 243 -3.55 12.75 3.20
C ILE A 243 -5.01 12.30 3.29
N THR A 244 -5.43 11.46 2.37
CA THR A 244 -6.78 10.90 2.37
C THR A 244 -6.73 9.39 2.47
N VAL A 245 -7.53 8.84 3.38
CA VAL A 245 -7.64 7.39 3.63
C VAL A 245 -9.11 7.01 3.70
N VAL A 246 -9.49 6.00 2.94
CA VAL A 246 -10.81 5.36 3.00
C VAL A 246 -10.62 3.89 3.27
N ILE A 247 -11.28 3.35 4.29
CA ILE A 247 -11.20 1.94 4.69
C ILE A 247 -12.58 1.32 4.66
N ALA A 248 -12.70 0.15 4.02
CA ALA A 248 -13.86 -0.70 4.03
C ALA A 248 -13.47 -2.10 4.53
N ARG A 249 -14.08 -2.56 5.63
CA ARG A 249 -13.88 -3.89 6.21
C ARG A 249 -15.10 -4.74 5.99
N VAL A 250 -14.92 -5.90 5.37
CA VAL A 250 -15.98 -6.87 5.15
C VAL A 250 -16.28 -7.62 6.46
N GLY A 251 -17.55 -7.59 6.88
CA GLY A 251 -17.99 -8.27 8.09
C GLY A 251 -18.13 -9.78 7.91
N PRO A 252 -18.37 -10.55 9.02
CA PRO A 252 -18.62 -11.98 8.96
C PRO A 252 -19.87 -12.27 8.13
N GLY A 253 -19.74 -13.18 7.15
CA GLY A 253 -20.81 -13.54 6.20
C GLY A 253 -20.83 -12.74 4.90
N GLY A 254 -19.83 -11.89 4.65
CA GLY A 254 -19.67 -11.12 3.40
C GLY A 254 -18.89 -11.83 2.30
N GLY A 255 -18.47 -13.07 2.48
CA GLY A 255 -17.75 -13.88 1.49
C GLY A 255 -18.33 -15.29 1.39
N PRO A 256 -17.93 -16.09 0.39
CA PRO A 256 -18.28 -17.50 0.32
C PRO A 256 -17.82 -18.25 1.57
N GLU A 257 -18.62 -19.20 2.03
CA GLU A 257 -18.25 -20.09 3.13
C GLU A 257 -16.88 -20.73 2.88
N GLU A 258 -16.05 -20.77 3.93
CA GLU A 258 -14.72 -21.37 3.86
C GLU A 258 -14.83 -22.84 3.42
N SER A 259 -14.55 -23.10 2.15
CA SER A 259 -14.07 -24.42 1.78
C SER A 259 -12.62 -24.52 2.27
N PRO A 260 -12.21 -25.59 2.95
CA PRO A 260 -10.84 -25.76 3.39
C PRO A 260 -9.95 -25.75 2.14
N VAL A 261 -9.20 -24.69 1.98
CA VAL A 261 -8.22 -24.56 0.90
C VAL A 261 -7.15 -25.61 1.18
N SER A 262 -7.17 -26.65 0.39
CA SER A 262 -6.02 -27.53 0.19
C SER A 262 -4.82 -26.62 -0.13
N GLU A 263 -3.81 -26.65 0.71
CA GLU A 263 -2.50 -26.03 0.47
C GLU A 263 -1.88 -26.69 -0.77
N THR A 264 -2.24 -26.27 -1.95
CA THR A 264 -1.41 -26.46 -3.12
C THR A 264 -0.37 -25.34 -3.09
N ALA A 265 0.74 -25.65 -2.43
CA ALA A 265 1.95 -24.87 -2.52
C ALA A 265 2.25 -24.64 -4.01
N SER A 266 2.23 -23.38 -4.43
CA SER A 266 2.77 -22.99 -5.73
C SER A 266 4.21 -23.51 -5.81
N PRO A 267 4.65 -24.04 -6.95
CA PRO A 267 5.99 -24.60 -7.07
C PRO A 267 6.98 -23.47 -6.79
N VAL A 268 7.67 -23.61 -5.67
CA VAL A 268 8.84 -22.79 -5.34
C VAL A 268 9.82 -22.99 -6.49
N SER A 269 10.02 -21.91 -7.27
CA SER A 269 11.10 -21.86 -8.25
C SER A 269 12.39 -22.30 -7.55
N THR A 270 12.94 -23.43 -7.95
CA THR A 270 14.25 -23.92 -7.52
C THR A 270 15.34 -23.04 -8.13
N ARG A 271 15.42 -21.77 -7.69
CA ARG A 271 16.62 -20.98 -7.91
C ARG A 271 17.72 -21.57 -7.04
N ALA A 272 18.85 -21.90 -7.67
CA ALA A 272 20.02 -22.42 -7.00
C ALA A 272 20.31 -21.62 -5.72
N TRP A 273 20.37 -22.30 -4.60
CA TRP A 273 20.47 -21.72 -3.25
C TRP A 273 21.74 -20.90 -3.04
N PHE A 274 22.77 -21.13 -3.89
CA PHE A 274 24.07 -20.46 -3.83
C PHE A 274 24.55 -20.02 -5.22
N ARG A 275 25.18 -18.86 -5.29
CA ARG A 275 25.96 -18.47 -6.47
C ARG A 275 27.29 -19.25 -6.48
N PRO A 276 27.95 -19.46 -7.65
CA PRO A 276 29.20 -20.23 -7.75
C PRO A 276 30.29 -19.77 -6.77
N GLY A 277 30.40 -18.48 -6.49
CA GLY A 277 31.39 -17.96 -5.52
C GLY A 277 31.06 -18.24 -4.05
N GLU A 278 29.77 -18.34 -3.69
CA GLU A 278 29.34 -18.68 -2.33
C GLU A 278 29.57 -20.18 -2.05
N LEU A 279 29.37 -21.02 -3.07
CA LEU A 279 29.65 -22.45 -3.01
C LEU A 279 31.15 -22.70 -2.83
N ALA A 280 32.01 -21.98 -3.58
CA ALA A 280 33.46 -22.06 -3.45
C ALA A 280 33.94 -21.63 -2.05
N GLY A 281 33.34 -20.56 -1.49
CA GLY A 281 33.59 -20.10 -0.13
C GLY A 281 33.21 -21.15 0.93
N ALA A 282 32.03 -21.75 0.81
CA ALA A 282 31.55 -22.79 1.73
C ALA A 282 32.46 -24.07 1.67
N ILE A 283 32.88 -24.46 0.47
CA ILE A 283 33.83 -25.59 0.29
C ILE A 283 35.19 -25.28 0.93
N GLY A 284 35.71 -24.05 0.77
CA GLY A 284 36.94 -23.59 1.39
C GLY A 284 36.90 -23.64 2.92
N ILE A 285 35.78 -23.21 3.53
CA ILE A 285 35.57 -23.24 4.98
C ILE A 285 35.47 -24.68 5.49
N ALA A 286 34.74 -25.55 4.78
CA ALA A 286 34.63 -26.95 5.12
C ALA A 286 35.99 -27.66 5.03
N GLY A 287 36.79 -27.35 4.00
CA GLY A 287 38.17 -27.84 3.85
C GLY A 287 39.10 -27.38 4.99
N GLY A 288 39.00 -26.10 5.38
CA GLY A 288 39.73 -25.53 6.52
C GLY A 288 39.36 -26.20 7.85
N PHE A 289 38.06 -26.50 8.04
CA PHE A 289 37.58 -27.21 9.23
C PHE A 289 38.11 -28.64 9.31
N LEU A 290 38.08 -29.39 8.18
CA LEU A 290 38.60 -30.74 8.08
C LEU A 290 40.12 -30.78 8.27
N LEU A 291 40.87 -29.84 7.69
CA LEU A 291 42.32 -29.73 7.89
C LEU A 291 42.63 -29.38 9.36
N GLY A 292 41.84 -28.54 9.99
CA GLY A 292 41.96 -28.21 11.42
C GLY A 292 41.77 -29.46 12.31
N LEU A 293 40.78 -30.30 12.00
CA LEU A 293 40.57 -31.59 12.67
C LEU A 293 41.76 -32.56 12.50
N LEU A 294 42.32 -32.59 11.29
CA LEU A 294 43.49 -33.43 11.02
C LEU A 294 44.71 -32.96 11.83
N LEU A 295 44.96 -31.66 11.91
CA LEU A 295 46.07 -31.08 12.67
C LEU A 295 45.92 -31.27 14.17
N LEU A 296 44.71 -31.43 14.70
CA LEU A 296 44.47 -31.76 16.11
C LEU A 296 45.00 -33.14 16.51
N SER A 297 45.11 -34.07 15.55
CA SER A 297 45.61 -35.40 15.77
C SER A 297 47.15 -35.51 15.66
N THR A 298 47.86 -34.38 15.47
CA THR A 298 49.31 -34.30 15.32
C THR A 298 49.93 -33.39 16.37
N ASP A 299 51.27 -33.25 16.39
CA ASP A 299 51.97 -32.33 17.28
C ASP A 299 51.66 -30.84 17.05
N TYR A 300 50.87 -30.52 16.00
CA TYR A 300 50.41 -29.18 15.65
C TYR A 300 49.01 -28.85 16.18
N GLY A 301 48.59 -29.45 17.31
CA GLY A 301 47.25 -29.29 17.88
C GLY A 301 46.79 -27.85 18.09
N VAL A 302 47.69 -26.93 18.49
CA VAL A 302 47.35 -25.47 18.64
C VAL A 302 46.99 -24.88 17.29
N ALA A 303 47.72 -25.19 16.22
CA ALA A 303 47.40 -24.67 14.88
C ALA A 303 46.04 -25.21 14.37
N GLY A 304 45.69 -26.45 14.71
CA GLY A 304 44.38 -27.04 14.43
C GLY A 304 43.23 -26.30 15.09
N HIS A 305 43.37 -25.95 16.40
CA HIS A 305 42.36 -25.15 17.09
C HIS A 305 42.18 -23.77 16.50
N LEU A 306 43.26 -23.07 16.16
CA LEU A 306 43.22 -21.75 15.54
C LEU A 306 42.52 -21.77 14.15
N LEU A 307 42.83 -22.81 13.35
CA LEU A 307 42.23 -22.97 12.03
C LEU A 307 40.73 -23.24 12.12
N MET A 308 40.31 -24.10 13.07
CA MET A 308 38.88 -24.34 13.33
C MET A 308 38.15 -23.10 13.83
N ALA A 309 38.76 -22.32 14.73
CA ALA A 309 38.16 -21.06 15.21
C ALA A 309 38.00 -20.04 14.06
N ALA A 310 39.02 -19.91 13.20
CA ALA A 310 38.93 -19.04 12.02
C ALA A 310 37.84 -19.49 11.05
N ALA A 311 37.71 -20.80 10.79
CA ALA A 311 36.67 -21.35 9.93
C ALA A 311 35.26 -21.09 10.48
N ASN A 312 35.05 -21.21 11.80
CA ASN A 312 33.77 -20.90 12.45
C ASN A 312 33.42 -19.41 12.37
N VAL A 313 34.40 -18.52 12.56
CA VAL A 313 34.19 -17.06 12.40
C VAL A 313 33.82 -16.74 10.96
N CYS A 314 34.51 -17.28 9.97
CA CYS A 314 34.19 -17.08 8.55
C CYS A 314 32.80 -17.62 8.20
N LEU A 315 32.41 -18.78 8.74
CA LEU A 315 31.05 -19.33 8.56
C LEU A 315 29.98 -18.40 9.15
N GLY A 316 30.23 -17.89 10.36
CA GLY A 316 29.33 -16.91 11.01
C GLY A 316 29.16 -15.62 10.18
N VAL A 317 30.27 -15.08 9.65
CA VAL A 317 30.25 -13.91 8.78
C VAL A 317 29.48 -14.18 7.49
N LEU A 318 29.74 -15.31 6.83
CA LEU A 318 29.01 -15.70 5.61
C LEU A 318 27.51 -15.87 5.87
N LEU A 319 27.14 -16.49 6.98
CA LEU A 319 25.74 -16.64 7.38
C LEU A 319 25.08 -15.29 7.62
N LEU A 320 25.74 -14.37 8.31
CA LEU A 320 25.26 -13.02 8.53
C LEU A 320 25.09 -12.23 7.22
N LEU A 321 26.05 -12.32 6.32
CA LEU A 321 25.99 -11.69 5.00
C LEU A 321 24.85 -12.28 4.16
N TRP A 322 24.67 -13.61 4.19
CA TRP A 322 23.57 -14.29 3.52
C TRP A 322 22.20 -13.87 4.08
N LEU A 323 22.06 -13.83 5.42
CA LEU A 323 20.83 -13.39 6.06
C LEU A 323 20.49 -11.91 5.74
N ARG A 324 21.50 -11.01 5.79
CA ARG A 324 21.33 -9.60 5.41
C ARG A 324 20.93 -9.46 3.94
N ARG A 325 21.56 -10.25 3.07
CA ARG A 325 21.23 -10.24 1.65
C ARG A 325 19.84 -10.77 1.40
N ARG A 326 19.43 -11.87 2.04
CA ARG A 326 18.09 -12.45 1.92
C ARG A 326 17.01 -11.48 2.39
N ARG A 327 17.22 -10.77 3.50
CA ARG A 327 16.33 -9.69 3.95
C ARG A 327 16.23 -8.58 2.91
N ARG A 328 17.35 -8.11 2.39
CA ARG A 328 17.39 -7.08 1.36
C ARG A 328 16.71 -7.50 0.05
N GLU A 329 16.88 -8.74 -0.37
CA GLU A 329 16.20 -9.30 -1.55
C GLU A 329 14.69 -9.45 -1.31
N GLN A 330 14.25 -9.76 -0.10
CA GLN A 330 12.83 -9.78 0.28
C GLN A 330 12.22 -8.38 0.33
N GLU A 331 12.94 -7.41 0.91
CA GLU A 331 12.51 -6.00 0.92
C GLU A 331 12.43 -5.42 -0.51
N LEU A 332 13.42 -5.69 -1.36
CA LEU A 332 13.39 -5.30 -2.78
C LEU A 332 12.26 -5.99 -3.55
N ALA A 333 12.06 -7.29 -3.35
CA ALA A 333 10.99 -8.03 -4.01
C ALA A 333 9.60 -7.50 -3.64
N SER A 334 9.40 -7.01 -2.40
CA SER A 334 8.15 -6.38 -1.97
C SER A 334 7.91 -5.00 -2.60
N GLN A 335 8.96 -4.36 -3.12
CA GLN A 335 8.89 -3.02 -3.72
C GLN A 335 8.75 -3.06 -5.25
N ILE A 336 8.97 -4.22 -5.88
CA ILE A 336 8.86 -4.37 -7.33
C ILE A 336 7.40 -4.69 -7.69
N PRO A 337 6.75 -3.87 -8.54
CA PRO A 337 5.40 -4.18 -9.00
C PRO A 337 5.38 -5.45 -9.84
N SER A 338 4.34 -6.26 -9.67
CA SER A 338 4.05 -7.36 -10.57
C SER A 338 3.58 -6.78 -11.90
N MET A 339 4.16 -7.25 -13.02
CA MET A 339 3.79 -6.81 -14.37
C MET A 339 2.63 -7.65 -14.95
N VAL A 340 2.04 -8.53 -14.16
CA VAL A 340 0.91 -9.37 -14.58
C VAL A 340 -0.38 -8.58 -14.40
N LYS A 341 -1.12 -8.34 -15.48
CA LYS A 341 -2.49 -7.78 -15.40
C LYS A 341 -3.36 -8.64 -14.48
N GLY A 342 -4.14 -7.98 -13.63
CA GLY A 342 -5.02 -8.64 -12.66
C GLY A 342 -4.49 -8.65 -11.23
N GLY A 343 -3.34 -8.01 -10.97
CA GLY A 343 -2.76 -7.82 -9.65
C GLY A 343 -2.53 -9.10 -8.82
N PRO A 344 -2.08 -9.01 -7.58
CA PRO A 344 -1.58 -7.79 -6.96
C PRO A 344 -0.25 -7.34 -7.58
N TYR A 345 -0.10 -6.04 -7.75
CA TYR A 345 1.12 -5.45 -8.31
C TYR A 345 2.27 -5.43 -7.31
N ARG A 346 1.95 -5.24 -6.04
CA ARG A 346 2.89 -5.34 -4.91
C ARG A 346 2.25 -6.08 -3.76
N SER A 347 3.06 -6.78 -2.98
CA SER A 347 2.60 -7.50 -1.80
C SER A 347 3.64 -7.46 -0.71
N ALA A 348 3.19 -7.28 0.52
CA ALA A 348 4.03 -7.34 1.70
C ALA A 348 3.32 -8.08 2.83
N THR A 349 4.09 -8.67 3.72
CA THR A 349 3.56 -9.17 4.99
C THR A 349 3.28 -7.98 5.92
N CYS A 350 2.11 -7.94 6.51
CA CYS A 350 1.72 -6.92 7.46
C CYS A 350 1.41 -7.57 8.81
N GLY A 351 2.26 -7.31 9.78
CA GLY A 351 2.10 -7.75 11.15
C GLY A 351 2.69 -6.73 12.10
N LEU A 352 2.22 -6.73 13.34
CA LEU A 352 2.83 -5.91 14.38
C LEU A 352 4.21 -6.46 14.70
N SER A 353 5.25 -5.93 14.04
CA SER A 353 6.63 -6.30 14.33
C SER A 353 7.10 -5.58 15.61
N ASN A 354 8.00 -6.22 16.36
CA ASN A 354 8.63 -5.59 17.53
C ASN A 354 9.34 -4.28 17.16
N GLN A 355 9.90 -4.19 15.95
CA GLN A 355 10.52 -2.97 15.45
C GLN A 355 9.49 -1.86 15.29
N PHE A 356 8.36 -2.13 14.64
CA PHE A 356 7.29 -1.15 14.44
C PHE A 356 6.71 -0.65 15.78
N LEU A 357 6.47 -1.57 16.73
CA LEU A 357 6.02 -1.20 18.08
C LEU A 357 7.05 -0.34 18.83
N SER A 358 8.34 -0.65 18.70
CA SER A 358 9.43 0.14 19.26
C SER A 358 9.49 1.54 18.65
N ASP A 359 9.32 1.64 17.31
CA ASP A 359 9.33 2.93 16.61
C ASP A 359 8.13 3.78 17.02
N LEU A 360 6.94 3.20 17.16
CA LEU A 360 5.76 3.89 17.66
C LEU A 360 5.94 4.37 19.12
N SER A 361 6.51 3.54 19.98
CA SER A 361 6.77 3.93 21.38
C SER A 361 7.79 5.05 21.48
N THR A 362 8.82 5.06 20.64
CA THR A 362 9.83 6.12 20.55
C THR A 362 9.20 7.42 20.05
N LEU A 363 8.34 7.34 19.03
CA LEU A 363 7.60 8.47 18.50
C LEU A 363 6.67 9.07 19.57
N GLN A 364 5.91 8.23 20.27
CA GLN A 364 5.05 8.64 21.39
C GLN A 364 5.85 9.37 22.48
N ALA A 365 6.99 8.82 22.92
CA ALA A 365 7.83 9.45 23.93
C ALA A 365 8.38 10.80 23.47
N THR A 366 8.72 10.93 22.18
CA THR A 366 9.22 12.19 21.60
C THR A 366 8.11 13.24 21.59
N VAL A 367 6.90 12.91 21.10
CA VAL A 367 5.75 13.83 21.09
C VAL A 367 5.38 14.26 22.50
N GLN A 368 5.34 13.32 23.46
CA GLN A 368 5.06 13.62 24.86
C GLN A 368 6.06 14.61 25.44
N ARG A 369 7.38 14.39 25.21
CA ARG A 369 8.43 15.28 25.68
C ARG A 369 8.27 16.67 25.08
N THR A 370 8.11 16.79 23.76
CA THR A 370 7.92 18.07 23.07
C THR A 370 6.68 18.80 23.58
N ALA A 371 5.57 18.09 23.77
CA ALA A 371 4.34 18.70 24.30
C ALA A 371 4.52 19.24 25.72
N GLN A 372 5.36 18.59 26.55
CA GLN A 372 5.70 19.10 27.90
C GLN A 372 6.66 20.29 27.86
N GLU A 373 7.69 20.22 27.02
CA GLU A 373 8.70 21.29 26.87
C GLU A 373 8.09 22.57 26.29
N ASP A 374 7.23 22.45 25.28
CA ASP A 374 6.59 23.57 24.59
C ASP A 374 5.27 24.03 25.24
N GLY A 375 4.84 23.39 26.33
CA GLY A 375 3.66 23.77 27.11
C GLY A 375 2.34 23.58 26.36
N TRP A 376 2.21 22.53 25.55
CA TRP A 376 0.98 22.25 24.81
C TRP A 376 -0.19 21.99 25.77
N LEU A 377 -1.38 22.47 25.40
CA LEU A 377 -2.60 22.20 26.13
C LEU A 377 -3.05 20.74 25.91
N VAL A 378 -2.57 19.84 26.77
CA VAL A 378 -2.87 18.41 26.73
C VAL A 378 -3.59 18.02 28.01
N ASP A 379 -4.66 17.24 27.91
CA ASP A 379 -5.27 16.57 29.05
C ASP A 379 -4.41 15.36 29.47
N TRP A 380 -3.44 15.64 30.31
CA TRP A 380 -2.48 14.64 30.81
C TRP A 380 -3.15 13.54 31.61
N ALA A 381 -4.27 13.84 32.30
CA ALA A 381 -4.99 12.82 33.07
C ALA A 381 -5.66 11.80 32.15
N HIS A 382 -6.32 12.28 31.11
CA HIS A 382 -6.90 11.41 30.08
C HIS A 382 -5.83 10.61 29.32
N TYR A 383 -4.72 11.26 28.96
CA TYR A 383 -3.58 10.60 28.29
C TYR A 383 -3.02 9.45 29.12
N GLN A 384 -2.81 9.66 30.44
CA GLN A 384 -2.30 8.61 31.33
C GLN A 384 -3.30 7.46 31.49
N ALA A 385 -4.60 7.76 31.63
CA ALA A 385 -5.63 6.74 31.74
C ALA A 385 -5.70 5.84 30.48
N VAL A 386 -5.59 6.41 29.28
CA VAL A 386 -5.53 5.64 28.02
C VAL A 386 -4.26 4.80 27.93
N ARG A 387 -3.12 5.34 28.37
CA ARG A 387 -1.84 4.61 28.38
C ARG A 387 -1.82 3.42 29.32
N GLU A 388 -2.50 3.50 30.47
CA GLU A 388 -2.60 2.40 31.43
C GLU A 388 -3.54 1.29 30.97
N GLN A 389 -4.43 1.56 30.01
CA GLN A 389 -5.34 0.59 29.41
C GLN A 389 -4.72 -0.14 28.20
N ALA A 390 -3.66 0.38 27.61
CA ALA A 390 -2.94 -0.15 26.44
C ALA A 390 -1.78 -1.07 26.84
#